data_3520d0fa3b948553647068af7dcf3a5d
#
_entry.id   3520d0fa3b948553647068af7dcf3a5d
#
_cell.length_a   1.000
_cell.length_b   1.000
_cell.length_c   1.000
_cell.angle_alpha   90.00
_cell.angle_beta   90.00
_cell.angle_gamma   90.00
#
_symmetry.space_group_name_H-M   'P 1'
#
loop_
_entity.id
_entity.type
_entity.pdbx_description
1 polymer ?
#
loop_
_entity_poly.entity_id
_entity_poly.type
_entity_poly.pdbx_seq_one_letter_code
_entity_poly.pdbx_strand_id
1 'polypeptide(L)'
;QGPVLGFDLDVVITGSLDDLLALAPGHVVMRHDWNEARKGRPTGHGSVFRYDPLEHPFLYEDLAADAYAEVERARGSEQRYTSHKAMDNSVFTYIPGDWVISFKYDCNPFPGNYLRPATLPTAAKVVCFHGRPKMPEAIEGYRGSLIRYAKQTDWLQDHWVDRTRADLGAQWG
;
A
#
# COMPACT_ATOMS: atom_id res chain seq x y z
N GLN A 1 10.04 -0.62 22.21
CA GLN A 1 9.75 -0.69 20.77
C GLN A 1 8.53 -1.58 20.62
N GLY A 2 7.71 -1.29 19.65
CA GLY A 2 6.45 -1.98 19.36
C GLY A 2 6.29 -2.15 17.85
N PRO A 3 5.08 -2.43 17.37
CA PRO A 3 4.82 -2.68 15.96
C PRO A 3 5.21 -1.48 15.08
N VAL A 4 5.72 -1.80 13.91
CA VAL A 4 6.07 -0.84 12.85
C VAL A 4 5.01 -0.89 11.77
N LEU A 5 4.47 0.26 11.38
CA LEU A 5 3.60 0.43 10.23
C LEU A 5 4.40 1.08 9.10
N GLY A 6 4.59 0.35 8.02
CA GLY A 6 5.35 0.78 6.85
C GLY A 6 4.46 1.15 5.68
N PHE A 7 4.89 2.13 4.89
CA PHE A 7 4.20 2.61 3.70
C PHE A 7 5.16 2.78 2.53
N ASP A 8 4.71 2.45 1.33
CA ASP A 8 5.38 2.87 0.09
C ASP A 8 5.25 4.39 -0.11
N LEU A 9 6.14 4.96 -0.91
CA LEU A 9 6.13 6.41 -1.22
C LEU A 9 4.94 6.84 -2.08
N ASP A 10 4.25 5.92 -2.72
CA ASP A 10 3.13 6.19 -3.61
C ASP A 10 1.77 5.83 -2.97
N VAL A 11 1.60 6.19 -1.72
CA VAL A 11 0.34 6.08 -0.98
C VAL A 11 -0.14 7.45 -0.48
N VAL A 12 -1.44 7.58 -0.27
CA VAL A 12 -2.07 8.75 0.36
C VAL A 12 -2.88 8.28 1.55
N ILE A 13 -2.62 8.86 2.73
CA ILE A 13 -3.37 8.60 3.96
C ILE A 13 -4.63 9.46 3.93
N THR A 14 -5.80 8.83 4.03
CA THR A 14 -7.12 9.48 3.91
C THR A 14 -7.98 9.34 5.15
N GLY A 15 -7.54 8.56 6.16
CA GLY A 15 -8.26 8.34 7.40
C GLY A 15 -7.34 7.98 8.57
N SER A 16 -7.93 7.75 9.76
CA SER A 16 -7.16 7.30 10.94
C SER A 16 -6.49 5.95 10.68
N LEU A 17 -5.24 5.83 11.18
CA LEU A 17 -4.44 4.62 11.11
C LEU A 17 -4.57 3.75 12.37
N ASP A 18 -5.32 4.18 13.38
CA ASP A 18 -5.42 3.49 14.67
C ASP A 18 -5.91 2.04 14.53
N ASP A 19 -6.91 1.83 13.67
CA ASP A 19 -7.43 0.49 13.40
C ASP A 19 -6.39 -0.41 12.69
N LEU A 20 -5.53 0.17 11.83
CA LEU A 20 -4.43 -0.59 11.19
C LEU A 20 -3.37 -1.00 12.22
N LEU A 21 -3.09 -0.14 13.19
CA LEU A 21 -2.16 -0.44 14.28
C LEU A 21 -2.74 -1.50 15.24
N ALA A 22 -4.05 -1.46 15.48
CA ALA A 22 -4.74 -2.38 16.38
C ALA A 22 -5.14 -3.72 15.72
N LEU A 23 -5.09 -3.84 14.39
CA LEU A 23 -5.54 -5.03 13.66
C LEU A 23 -4.65 -6.23 14.00
N ALA A 24 -5.24 -7.33 14.45
CA ALA A 24 -4.60 -8.62 14.70
C ALA A 24 -3.22 -8.50 15.39
N PRO A 25 -3.14 -8.13 16.68
CA PRO A 25 -1.88 -8.09 17.43
C PRO A 25 -1.13 -9.42 17.30
N GLY A 26 0.20 -9.37 17.23
CA GLY A 26 1.04 -10.55 17.04
C GLY A 26 1.10 -11.09 15.60
N HIS A 27 0.43 -10.45 14.65
CA HIS A 27 0.49 -10.86 13.23
C HIS A 27 1.23 -9.84 12.37
N VAL A 28 1.87 -10.32 11.32
CA VAL A 28 2.24 -9.52 10.15
C VAL A 28 0.95 -9.21 9.38
N VAL A 29 0.71 -7.94 9.11
CA VAL A 29 -0.52 -7.48 8.49
C VAL A 29 -0.21 -6.81 7.17
N MET A 30 -0.82 -7.25 6.07
CA MET A 30 -0.63 -6.68 4.73
C MET A 30 -1.95 -6.64 3.95
N ARG A 31 -2.06 -5.77 2.98
CA ARG A 31 -3.17 -5.81 2.02
C ARG A 31 -3.03 -7.04 1.10
N HIS A 32 -4.11 -7.73 0.76
CA HIS A 32 -4.07 -8.75 -0.29
C HIS A 32 -3.69 -8.12 -1.63
N ASP A 33 -2.68 -8.64 -2.33
CA ASP A 33 -2.27 -8.09 -3.63
C ASP A 33 -3.43 -8.15 -4.64
N TRP A 34 -3.73 -7.02 -5.28
CA TRP A 34 -4.89 -6.91 -6.20
C TRP A 34 -4.81 -7.85 -7.39
N ASN A 35 -3.60 -8.09 -7.92
CA ASN A 35 -3.41 -8.95 -9.09
C ASN A 35 -3.40 -10.43 -8.70
N GLU A 36 -2.74 -10.76 -7.58
CA GLU A 36 -2.67 -12.13 -7.09
C GLU A 36 -4.01 -12.59 -6.51
N ALA A 37 -4.77 -11.70 -5.86
CA ALA A 37 -6.14 -11.97 -5.41
C ALA A 37 -7.07 -12.41 -6.55
N ARG A 38 -6.98 -11.73 -7.72
CA ARG A 38 -7.76 -12.10 -8.92
C ARG A 38 -7.38 -13.47 -9.49
N LYS A 39 -6.19 -13.96 -9.17
CA LYS A 39 -5.70 -15.29 -9.57
C LYS A 39 -5.89 -16.34 -8.48
N GLY A 40 -6.54 -15.98 -7.36
CA GLY A 40 -6.71 -16.86 -6.21
C GLY A 40 -5.42 -17.20 -5.46
N ARG A 41 -4.39 -16.35 -5.56
CA ARG A 41 -3.08 -16.59 -4.93
C ARG A 41 -2.93 -15.80 -3.64
N PRO A 42 -2.50 -16.44 -2.54
CA PRO A 42 -2.32 -15.80 -1.25
C PRO A 42 -0.99 -15.03 -1.20
N THR A 43 -1.02 -13.74 -1.52
CA THR A 43 0.17 -12.87 -1.44
C THR A 43 -0.22 -11.51 -0.89
N GLY A 44 0.55 -10.99 0.07
CA GLY A 44 0.41 -9.62 0.56
C GLY A 44 0.93 -8.60 -0.44
N HIS A 45 0.43 -7.38 -0.41
CA HIS A 45 0.94 -6.22 -1.15
C HIS A 45 1.77 -5.34 -0.21
N GLY A 46 2.98 -4.98 -0.62
CA GLY A 46 3.95 -4.26 0.22
C GLY A 46 3.64 -2.79 0.48
N SER A 47 2.66 -2.19 -0.22
CA SER A 47 2.38 -0.75 -0.08
C SER A 47 1.94 -0.31 1.32
N VAL A 48 1.31 -1.20 2.08
CA VAL A 48 0.99 -0.99 3.49
C VAL A 48 1.22 -2.31 4.22
N PHE A 49 2.06 -2.29 5.23
CA PHE A 49 2.32 -3.47 6.05
C PHE A 49 2.59 -3.07 7.50
N ARG A 50 2.24 -3.96 8.41
CA ARG A 50 2.57 -3.83 9.83
C ARG A 50 3.17 -5.13 10.34
N TYR A 51 4.23 -5.02 11.12
CA TYR A 51 4.86 -6.12 11.84
C TYR A 51 5.52 -5.62 13.11
N ASP A 52 5.82 -6.50 14.05
CA ASP A 52 6.66 -6.20 15.20
C ASP A 52 8.02 -6.92 15.05
N PRO A 53 9.15 -6.20 14.96
CA PRO A 53 10.46 -6.82 14.80
C PRO A 53 10.85 -7.77 15.94
N LEU A 54 10.29 -7.57 17.14
CA LEU A 54 10.57 -8.43 18.28
C LEU A 54 9.75 -9.73 18.28
N GLU A 55 8.53 -9.69 17.72
CA GLU A 55 7.65 -10.85 17.59
C GLU A 55 7.90 -11.64 16.29
N HIS A 56 8.48 -10.98 15.26
CA HIS A 56 8.74 -11.57 13.95
C HIS A 56 10.23 -11.53 13.55
N PRO A 57 11.18 -11.96 14.42
CA PRO A 57 12.61 -11.90 14.11
C PRO A 57 12.99 -12.76 12.89
N PHE A 58 12.23 -13.81 12.59
CA PHE A 58 12.43 -14.69 11.45
C PHE A 58 12.44 -13.95 10.10
N LEU A 59 11.76 -12.80 9.98
CA LEU A 59 11.77 -11.99 8.76
C LEU A 59 13.17 -11.43 8.46
N TYR A 60 13.96 -11.15 9.49
CA TYR A 60 15.34 -10.70 9.35
C TYR A 60 16.33 -11.86 9.43
N GLU A 61 16.17 -12.76 10.40
CA GLU A 61 17.12 -13.83 10.69
C GLU A 61 17.28 -14.81 9.53
N ASP A 62 16.17 -15.22 8.90
CA ASP A 62 16.21 -16.11 7.73
C ASP A 62 16.89 -15.44 6.54
N LEU A 63 16.59 -14.15 6.30
CA LEU A 63 17.23 -13.39 5.23
C LEU A 63 18.72 -13.16 5.50
N ALA A 64 19.10 -12.93 6.75
CA ALA A 64 20.50 -12.77 7.16
C ALA A 64 21.30 -14.09 7.08
N ALA A 65 20.63 -15.22 7.31
CA ALA A 65 21.24 -16.55 7.23
C ALA A 65 21.55 -16.97 5.78
N ASP A 66 20.62 -16.77 4.85
CA ASP A 66 20.83 -17.07 3.41
C ASP A 66 19.93 -16.19 2.53
N ALA A 67 20.37 -14.95 2.30
CA ALA A 67 19.64 -13.98 1.46
C ALA A 67 19.41 -14.50 0.03
N TYR A 68 20.36 -15.25 -0.53
CA TYR A 68 20.26 -15.74 -1.91
C TYR A 68 19.13 -16.76 -2.05
N ALA A 69 19.10 -17.77 -1.18
CA ALA A 69 18.05 -18.78 -1.18
C ALA A 69 16.65 -18.18 -0.90
N GLU A 70 16.55 -17.22 0.00
CA GLU A 70 15.27 -16.57 0.31
C GLU A 70 14.76 -15.69 -0.84
N VAL A 71 15.64 -14.93 -1.49
CA VAL A 71 15.29 -14.15 -2.69
C VAL A 71 14.85 -15.05 -3.84
N GLU A 72 15.53 -16.18 -4.07
CA GLU A 72 15.14 -17.14 -5.10
C GLU A 72 13.78 -17.78 -4.80
N ARG A 73 13.54 -18.23 -3.57
CA ARG A 73 12.27 -18.78 -3.09
C ARG A 73 11.11 -17.78 -3.27
N ALA A 74 11.35 -16.52 -2.95
CA ALA A 74 10.40 -15.42 -3.14
C ALA A 74 10.29 -14.92 -4.59
N ARG A 75 11.08 -15.47 -5.52
CA ARG A 75 11.17 -15.05 -6.92
C ARG A 75 11.49 -13.55 -7.07
N GLY A 76 12.40 -13.05 -6.26
CA GLY A 76 12.83 -11.64 -6.26
C GLY A 76 11.77 -10.63 -5.76
N SER A 77 10.75 -11.07 -5.01
CA SER A 77 9.67 -10.20 -4.54
C SER A 77 9.66 -10.13 -3.01
N GLU A 78 9.96 -8.96 -2.46
CA GLU A 78 9.94 -8.70 -1.00
C GLU A 78 8.56 -8.94 -0.39
N GLN A 79 7.50 -8.50 -1.06
CA GLN A 79 6.13 -8.69 -0.58
C GLN A 79 5.74 -10.16 -0.52
N ARG A 80 6.22 -10.96 -1.47
CA ARG A 80 6.02 -12.41 -1.45
C ARG A 80 6.83 -13.06 -0.35
N TYR A 81 8.09 -12.65 -0.17
CA TYR A 81 8.92 -13.09 0.95
C TYR A 81 8.20 -12.86 2.27
N THR A 82 7.88 -11.60 2.59
CA THR A 82 7.27 -11.21 3.86
C THR A 82 5.94 -11.93 4.10
N SER A 83 5.03 -11.94 3.12
CA SER A 83 3.71 -12.55 3.31
C SER A 83 3.77 -14.06 3.45
N HIS A 84 4.57 -14.75 2.62
CA HIS A 84 4.68 -16.21 2.71
C HIS A 84 5.38 -16.66 3.99
N LYS A 85 6.47 -16.00 4.41
CA LYS A 85 7.13 -16.28 5.69
C LYS A 85 6.17 -16.15 6.87
N ALA A 86 5.36 -15.09 6.89
CA ALA A 86 4.37 -14.90 7.94
C ALA A 86 3.25 -15.95 7.89
N MET A 87 2.81 -16.35 6.70
CA MET A 87 1.82 -17.44 6.51
C MET A 87 2.37 -18.78 6.99
N ASP A 88 3.61 -19.12 6.62
CA ASP A 88 4.27 -20.36 7.01
C ASP A 88 4.44 -20.46 8.55
N ASN A 89 4.62 -19.32 9.21
CA ASN A 89 4.65 -19.22 10.67
C ASN A 89 3.27 -19.05 11.32
N SER A 90 2.18 -19.06 10.55
CA SER A 90 0.79 -18.90 11.03
C SER A 90 0.52 -17.57 11.75
N VAL A 91 1.28 -16.52 11.44
CA VAL A 91 1.16 -15.16 12.00
C VAL A 91 0.87 -14.11 10.94
N PHE A 92 -0.05 -14.40 10.02
CA PHE A 92 -0.41 -13.51 8.92
C PHE A 92 -1.89 -13.15 8.94
N THR A 93 -2.19 -11.87 8.65
CA THR A 93 -3.59 -11.39 8.48
C THR A 93 -3.67 -10.40 7.33
N TYR A 94 -4.71 -10.48 6.53
CA TYR A 94 -5.00 -9.46 5.53
C TYR A 94 -5.69 -8.25 6.15
N ILE A 95 -5.27 -7.06 5.72
CA ILE A 95 -6.00 -5.82 5.98
C ILE A 95 -7.37 -5.89 5.29
N PRO A 96 -8.47 -5.45 5.94
CA PRO A 96 -9.77 -5.32 5.29
C PRO A 96 -9.68 -4.57 3.96
N GLY A 97 -10.34 -5.10 2.94
CA GLY A 97 -10.15 -4.67 1.56
C GLY A 97 -10.59 -3.25 1.26
N ASP A 98 -11.46 -2.69 2.08
CA ASP A 98 -11.99 -1.33 2.03
C ASP A 98 -11.15 -0.29 2.80
N TRP A 99 -10.19 -0.72 3.64
CA TRP A 99 -9.30 0.19 4.37
C TRP A 99 -8.09 0.63 3.55
N VAL A 100 -7.48 -0.31 2.83
CA VAL A 100 -6.34 -0.05 1.94
C VAL A 100 -6.75 -0.39 0.52
N ILE A 101 -6.93 0.64 -0.29
CA ILE A 101 -7.58 0.56 -1.60
C ILE A 101 -6.65 1.02 -2.71
N SER A 102 -6.99 0.66 -3.94
CA SER A 102 -6.27 1.11 -5.14
C SER A 102 -6.94 2.32 -5.75
N PHE A 103 -6.18 3.39 -6.01
CA PHE A 103 -6.71 4.51 -6.78
C PHE A 103 -7.33 4.06 -8.10
N LYS A 104 -6.62 3.23 -8.84
CA LYS A 104 -7.03 2.78 -10.17
C LYS A 104 -8.27 1.87 -10.17
N TYR A 105 -8.37 0.97 -9.19
CA TYR A 105 -9.42 -0.06 -9.19
C TYR A 105 -10.65 0.34 -8.37
N ASP A 106 -10.44 1.11 -7.29
CA ASP A 106 -11.48 1.37 -6.31
C ASP A 106 -11.97 2.84 -6.37
N CYS A 107 -11.07 3.83 -6.56
CA CYS A 107 -11.45 5.23 -6.70
C CYS A 107 -11.81 5.61 -8.15
N ASN A 108 -11.14 5.03 -9.14
CA ASN A 108 -11.19 5.42 -10.55
C ASN A 108 -11.40 4.23 -11.50
N PRO A 109 -12.39 3.33 -11.26
CA PRO A 109 -12.57 2.12 -12.04
C PRO A 109 -13.00 2.40 -13.47
N PHE A 110 -12.43 1.64 -14.44
CA PHE A 110 -12.88 1.62 -15.82
C PHE A 110 -14.26 0.93 -15.94
N PRO A 111 -15.20 1.41 -16.77
CA PRO A 111 -15.11 2.58 -17.69
C PRO A 111 -15.52 3.92 -17.06
N GLY A 112 -15.90 3.96 -15.78
CA GLY A 112 -16.37 5.15 -15.07
C GLY A 112 -15.36 6.29 -15.04
N ASN A 113 -14.06 5.99 -15.10
CA ASN A 113 -12.95 6.92 -15.12
C ASN A 113 -13.02 7.98 -16.25
N TYR A 114 -13.73 7.70 -17.35
CA TYR A 114 -13.99 8.68 -18.42
C TYR A 114 -15.19 9.60 -18.14
N LEU A 115 -16.12 9.12 -17.35
CA LEU A 115 -17.40 9.79 -17.15
C LEU A 115 -17.36 10.77 -15.97
N ARG A 116 -16.65 10.43 -14.92
CA ARG A 116 -16.60 11.19 -13.66
C ARG A 116 -15.18 11.25 -13.08
N PRO A 117 -14.87 12.26 -12.24
CA PRO A 117 -13.67 12.24 -11.41
C PRO A 117 -13.63 11.03 -10.50
N ALA A 118 -12.41 10.66 -10.04
CA ALA A 118 -12.22 9.62 -9.04
C ALA A 118 -12.94 9.99 -7.74
N THR A 119 -13.55 9.01 -7.09
CA THR A 119 -14.25 9.19 -5.80
C THR A 119 -13.51 8.46 -4.69
N LEU A 120 -13.42 9.08 -3.52
CA LEU A 120 -12.84 8.48 -2.32
C LEU A 120 -13.93 7.69 -1.58
N PRO A 121 -13.82 6.36 -1.45
CA PRO A 121 -14.69 5.57 -0.59
C PRO A 121 -14.53 5.96 0.88
N THR A 122 -15.64 6.08 1.62
CA THR A 122 -15.67 6.59 3.00
C THR A 122 -14.94 5.72 4.01
N ALA A 123 -14.81 4.42 3.76
CA ALA A 123 -14.09 3.49 4.63
C ALA A 123 -12.56 3.51 4.38
N ALA A 124 -12.11 4.16 3.29
CA ALA A 124 -10.70 4.16 2.93
C ALA A 124 -9.85 4.91 3.95
N LYS A 125 -8.79 4.27 4.41
CA LYS A 125 -7.77 4.85 5.30
C LYS A 125 -6.49 5.17 4.54
N VAL A 126 -6.18 4.36 3.51
CA VAL A 126 -5.00 4.54 2.65
C VAL A 126 -5.37 4.23 1.21
N VAL A 127 -4.96 5.10 0.30
CA VAL A 127 -5.10 4.93 -1.15
C VAL A 127 -3.74 4.69 -1.78
N CYS A 128 -3.56 3.57 -2.49
CA CYS A 128 -2.32 3.17 -3.14
C CYS A 128 -2.32 3.51 -4.64
N PHE A 129 -1.24 4.14 -5.11
CA PHE A 129 -1.05 4.59 -6.50
C PHE A 129 -0.05 3.69 -7.24
N HIS A 130 -0.32 2.39 -7.30
CA HIS A 130 0.55 1.45 -7.99
C HIS A 130 0.49 1.63 -9.52
N GLY A 131 1.61 2.01 -10.13
CA GLY A 131 1.73 2.30 -11.55
C GLY A 131 1.38 3.76 -11.89
N ARG A 132 0.56 3.97 -12.91
CA ARG A 132 0.07 5.29 -13.37
C ARG A 132 -1.45 5.37 -13.25
N PRO A 133 -2.04 6.57 -12.98
CA PRO A 133 -1.35 7.83 -12.64
C PRO A 133 -0.68 7.79 -11.27
N LYS A 134 0.28 8.69 -11.03
CA LYS A 134 0.79 9.03 -9.69
C LYS A 134 -0.03 10.19 -9.10
N MET A 135 0.17 10.53 -7.82
CA MET A 135 -0.61 11.55 -7.14
C MET A 135 -0.66 12.91 -7.89
N PRO A 136 0.47 13.53 -8.30
CA PRO A 136 0.43 14.78 -9.04
C PRO A 136 -0.37 14.67 -10.34
N GLU A 137 -0.17 13.58 -11.08
CA GLU A 137 -0.89 13.33 -12.34
C GLU A 137 -2.40 13.16 -12.13
N ALA A 138 -2.82 12.55 -11.03
CA ALA A 138 -4.23 12.38 -10.71
C ALA A 138 -4.89 13.70 -10.28
N ILE A 139 -4.14 14.57 -9.61
CA ILE A 139 -4.59 15.93 -9.25
C ILE A 139 -4.87 16.75 -10.51
N GLU A 140 -3.95 16.75 -11.47
CA GLU A 140 -4.06 17.53 -12.70
C GLU A 140 -4.97 16.88 -13.76
N GLY A 141 -5.21 15.60 -13.63
CA GLY A 141 -5.84 14.75 -14.63
C GLY A 141 -4.80 14.08 -15.53
N TYR A 142 -4.98 12.78 -15.79
CA TYR A 142 -4.04 11.96 -16.52
C TYR A 142 -4.65 11.35 -17.79
N ARG A 143 -4.02 11.61 -18.95
CA ARG A 143 -4.42 11.08 -20.25
C ARG A 143 -3.51 9.92 -20.67
N GLY A 144 -3.64 8.79 -19.98
CA GLY A 144 -2.94 7.56 -20.33
C GLY A 144 -3.75 6.62 -21.23
N SER A 145 -3.45 5.31 -21.16
CA SER A 145 -4.28 4.30 -21.82
C SER A 145 -5.68 4.22 -21.19
N LEU A 146 -6.62 3.55 -21.88
CA LEU A 146 -8.03 3.45 -21.45
C LEU A 146 -8.24 3.20 -19.95
N ILE A 147 -7.51 2.26 -19.38
CA ILE A 147 -7.63 1.91 -17.96
C ILE A 147 -6.82 2.81 -17.01
N ARG A 148 -6.01 3.72 -17.56
CA ARG A 148 -5.15 4.63 -16.79
C ARG A 148 -5.55 6.09 -16.91
N TYR A 149 -6.63 6.37 -17.62
CA TYR A 149 -7.19 7.72 -17.72
C TYR A 149 -7.74 8.14 -16.36
N ALA A 150 -7.49 9.37 -15.95
CA ALA A 150 -8.10 9.98 -14.79
C ALA A 150 -8.49 11.44 -15.11
N LYS A 151 -9.70 11.83 -14.75
CA LYS A 151 -10.07 13.25 -14.67
C LYS A 151 -9.39 13.84 -13.45
N GLN A 152 -9.29 15.18 -13.43
CA GLN A 152 -8.83 15.93 -12.27
C GLN A 152 -9.52 15.44 -11.00
N THR A 153 -8.72 15.23 -9.94
CA THR A 153 -9.18 14.60 -8.69
C THR A 153 -8.89 15.54 -7.52
N ASP A 154 -9.87 16.39 -7.20
CA ASP A 154 -9.68 17.51 -6.27
C ASP A 154 -9.46 17.05 -4.82
N TRP A 155 -10.13 15.98 -4.35
CA TRP A 155 -10.00 15.49 -2.99
C TRP A 155 -8.58 15.07 -2.59
N LEU A 156 -7.73 14.76 -3.59
CA LEU A 156 -6.32 14.43 -3.32
C LEU A 156 -5.55 15.59 -2.70
N GLN A 157 -5.88 16.84 -3.04
CA GLN A 157 -5.21 18.02 -2.50
C GLN A 157 -5.45 18.21 -1.00
N ASP A 158 -6.54 17.67 -0.47
CA ASP A 158 -6.86 17.72 0.96
C ASP A 158 -6.01 16.74 1.79
N HIS A 159 -5.45 15.71 1.13
CA HIS A 159 -4.72 14.62 1.78
C HIS A 159 -3.25 14.52 1.38
N TRP A 160 -2.86 15.13 0.28
CA TRP A 160 -1.49 15.07 -0.24
C TRP A 160 -1.03 16.43 -0.74
N VAL A 161 0.07 16.91 -0.16
CA VAL A 161 0.70 18.18 -0.51
C VAL A 161 2.11 17.93 -1.00
N ASP A 162 2.42 18.40 -2.22
CA ASP A 162 3.79 18.42 -2.73
C ASP A 162 4.55 19.56 -2.07
N ARG A 163 5.36 19.22 -1.06
CA ARG A 163 6.23 20.20 -0.40
C ARG A 163 7.61 20.16 -1.01
N THR A 164 8.04 21.26 -1.58
CA THR A 164 9.41 21.43 -2.05
C THR A 164 10.38 21.46 -0.87
N ARG A 165 11.68 21.19 -1.13
CA ARG A 165 12.73 21.23 -0.11
C ARG A 165 12.85 22.60 0.56
N ALA A 166 12.47 23.68 -0.15
CA ALA A 166 12.44 25.05 0.39
C ALA A 166 11.35 25.21 1.46
N ASP A 167 10.16 24.62 1.24
CA ASP A 167 9.03 24.66 2.17
C ASP A 167 9.36 23.90 3.48
N LEU A 168 10.11 22.81 3.39
CA LEU A 168 10.56 22.03 4.56
C LEU A 168 11.63 22.76 5.37
N GLY A 169 12.52 23.52 4.71
CA GLY A 169 13.56 24.32 5.39
C GLY A 169 13.01 25.44 6.27
N ALA A 170 11.85 26.00 5.92
CA ALA A 170 11.20 27.07 6.68
C ALA A 170 10.54 26.63 8.01
N GLN A 171 10.36 25.32 8.23
CA GLN A 171 9.71 24.76 9.43
C GLN A 171 10.72 24.35 10.54
N TRP A 172 12.02 24.30 10.23
CA TRP A 172 13.07 23.80 11.13
C TRP A 172 14.16 24.85 11.40
N GLY A 173 13.92 26.13 11.07
CA GLY A 173 14.79 27.26 11.34
C GLY A 173 14.45 28.03 12.60
#